data_f1e27a07c16887f0963004c8d1044708
#
_entry.id   f1e27a07c16887f0963004c8d1044708
#
_cell.length_a   1.000
_cell.length_b   1.000
_cell.length_c   1.000
_cell.angle_alpha   90.00
_cell.angle_beta   90.00
_cell.angle_gamma   90.00
#
_symmetry.space_group_name_H-M   'P 1'
#
loop_
_entity.id
_entity.type
_entity.pdbx_description
1 polymer ?
#
loop_
_entity_poly.entity_id
_entity_poly.type
_entity_poly.pdbx_seq_one_letter_code
_entity_poly.pdbx_strand_id
1 'polypeptide(L)'
;GYAIEIGRRLVEVKAMLPHGQWGTYIKEQVGYSQSTANNLMRIFEEYGTAQQSIFGPEAISQAIGNLSYTKALRLLALPADEREAFVEEHNVEDMSTRELEAAIKERDDALRRAEEDRAEREAAEQAREKIAQDMALANERVAQLSRELEELRSRPVEVAVQHAEEEELEQARREAAADARVRVEA
;
A
#
# COMPACT_ATOMS: atom_id res chain seq x y z
N GLY A 1 -31.46 13.20 19.22
CA GLY A 1 -31.88 14.41 18.49
C GLY A 1 -32.97 14.17 17.48
N TYR A 2 -33.58 15.23 16.99
CA TYR A 2 -34.72 15.16 16.07
C TYR A 2 -34.43 14.37 14.79
N ALA A 3 -33.24 14.48 14.21
CA ALA A 3 -32.88 13.76 12.97
C ALA A 3 -32.91 12.22 13.14
N ILE A 4 -32.42 11.74 14.28
CA ILE A 4 -32.41 10.31 14.60
C ILE A 4 -33.85 9.80 14.79
N GLU A 5 -34.68 10.55 15.53
CA GLU A 5 -36.06 10.18 15.76
C GLU A 5 -36.92 10.19 14.47
N ILE A 6 -36.71 11.19 13.61
CA ILE A 6 -37.37 11.22 12.28
C ILE A 6 -36.91 10.02 11.45
N GLY A 7 -35.60 9.73 11.44
CA GLY A 7 -35.05 8.57 10.73
C GLY A 7 -35.65 7.27 11.19
N ARG A 8 -35.81 7.07 12.52
CA ARG A 8 -36.44 5.90 13.11
C ARG A 8 -37.86 5.71 12.59
N ARG A 9 -38.69 6.76 12.66
CA ARG A 9 -40.05 6.73 12.16
C ARG A 9 -40.16 6.43 10.67
N LEU A 10 -39.23 6.99 9.88
CA LEU A 10 -39.19 6.72 8.44
C LEU A 10 -38.85 5.24 8.15
N VAL A 11 -37.94 4.62 8.90
CA VAL A 11 -37.63 3.20 8.78
C VAL A 11 -38.88 2.34 9.12
N GLU A 12 -39.54 2.66 10.24
CA GLU A 12 -40.75 1.93 10.66
C GLU A 12 -41.87 2.01 9.61
N VAL A 13 -42.16 3.22 9.13
CA VAL A 13 -43.20 3.40 8.09
C VAL A 13 -42.82 2.72 6.79
N LYS A 14 -41.58 2.79 6.38
CA LYS A 14 -41.10 2.12 5.16
C LYS A 14 -41.33 0.60 5.22
N ALA A 15 -41.13 0.00 6.40
CA ALA A 15 -41.35 -1.42 6.61
C ALA A 15 -42.86 -1.83 6.55
N MET A 16 -43.76 -0.89 6.80
CA MET A 16 -45.20 -1.13 6.78
C MET A 16 -45.83 -0.93 5.38
N LEU A 17 -45.13 -0.22 4.49
CA LEU A 17 -45.64 0.13 3.17
C LEU A 17 -45.45 -1.02 2.15
N PRO A 18 -46.44 -1.27 1.28
CA PRO A 18 -46.26 -2.16 0.14
C PRO A 18 -45.13 -1.73 -0.77
N HIS A 19 -44.50 -2.71 -1.44
CA HIS A 19 -43.40 -2.44 -2.37
C HIS A 19 -43.81 -1.41 -3.44
N GLY A 20 -42.91 -0.43 -3.67
CA GLY A 20 -43.11 0.65 -4.67
C GLY A 20 -43.87 1.88 -4.16
N GLN A 21 -44.55 1.84 -3.01
CA GLN A 21 -45.31 3.00 -2.49
C GLN A 21 -44.44 4.01 -1.71
N TRP A 22 -43.25 3.66 -1.34
CA TRP A 22 -42.36 4.51 -0.53
C TRP A 22 -42.09 5.92 -1.12
N GLY A 23 -41.80 6.00 -2.42
CA GLY A 23 -41.50 7.28 -3.09
C GLY A 23 -42.70 8.23 -3.10
N THR A 24 -43.92 7.69 -3.36
CA THR A 24 -45.17 8.44 -3.33
C THR A 24 -45.46 8.93 -1.93
N TYR A 25 -45.38 8.05 -0.93
CA TYR A 25 -45.60 8.38 0.46
C TYR A 25 -44.71 9.52 0.96
N ILE A 26 -43.39 9.43 0.71
CA ILE A 26 -42.45 10.47 1.11
C ILE A 26 -42.77 11.83 0.48
N LYS A 27 -43.10 11.85 -0.79
CA LYS A 27 -43.39 13.07 -1.53
C LYS A 27 -44.72 13.70 -1.09
N GLU A 28 -45.76 12.90 -0.95
CA GLU A 28 -47.13 13.37 -0.76
C GLU A 28 -47.51 13.56 0.70
N GLN A 29 -47.07 12.66 1.59
CA GLN A 29 -47.45 12.67 3.00
C GLN A 29 -46.41 13.32 3.92
N VAL A 30 -45.12 13.25 3.58
CA VAL A 30 -44.04 13.78 4.44
C VAL A 30 -43.47 15.09 3.89
N GLY A 31 -43.52 15.28 2.57
CA GLY A 31 -42.99 16.49 1.92
C GLY A 31 -41.46 16.50 1.80
N TYR A 32 -40.80 15.36 1.98
CA TYR A 32 -39.36 15.24 1.82
C TYR A 32 -38.96 14.74 0.43
N SER A 33 -37.76 15.12 0.01
CA SER A 33 -37.11 14.42 -1.11
C SER A 33 -36.72 12.99 -0.69
N GLN A 34 -36.66 12.06 -1.63
CA GLN A 34 -36.23 10.70 -1.37
C GLN A 34 -34.80 10.67 -0.81
N SER A 35 -33.94 11.56 -1.28
CA SER A 35 -32.58 11.72 -0.76
C SER A 35 -32.58 12.15 0.72
N THR A 36 -33.39 13.15 1.08
CA THR A 36 -33.52 13.58 2.48
C THR A 36 -34.00 12.45 3.39
N ALA A 37 -35.03 11.71 2.94
CA ALA A 37 -35.54 10.59 3.70
C ALA A 37 -34.51 9.46 3.87
N ASN A 38 -33.79 9.12 2.81
CA ASN A 38 -32.71 8.11 2.88
C ASN A 38 -31.57 8.56 3.82
N ASN A 39 -31.18 9.82 3.78
CA ASN A 39 -30.14 10.35 4.67
C ASN A 39 -30.59 10.33 6.15
N LEU A 40 -31.85 10.66 6.43
CA LEU A 40 -32.40 10.58 7.80
C LEU A 40 -32.45 9.13 8.31
N MET A 41 -32.86 8.18 7.47
CA MET A 41 -32.85 6.76 7.81
C MET A 41 -31.42 6.28 8.07
N ARG A 42 -30.45 6.70 7.24
CA ARG A 42 -29.04 6.37 7.44
C ARG A 42 -28.50 6.95 8.77
N ILE A 43 -28.85 8.19 9.11
CA ILE A 43 -28.49 8.79 10.40
C ILE A 43 -29.05 7.95 11.56
N PHE A 44 -30.29 7.45 11.45
CA PHE A 44 -30.83 6.56 12.47
C PHE A 44 -30.13 5.20 12.51
N GLU A 45 -29.86 4.59 11.38
CA GLU A 45 -29.14 3.30 11.29
C GLU A 45 -27.74 3.37 11.93
N GLU A 46 -27.03 4.44 11.69
CA GLU A 46 -25.64 4.61 12.15
C GLU A 46 -25.53 5.12 13.61
N TYR A 47 -26.42 6.01 14.01
CA TYR A 47 -26.36 6.63 15.35
C TYR A 47 -27.43 6.14 16.30
N GLY A 48 -28.58 5.67 15.81
CA GLY A 48 -29.68 5.20 16.63
C GLY A 48 -29.46 3.77 17.17
N THR A 49 -28.74 2.92 16.44
CA THR A 49 -28.39 1.57 16.89
C THR A 49 -27.29 1.58 17.95
N ALA A 50 -26.44 2.59 17.98
CA ALA A 50 -25.44 2.78 19.04
C ALA A 50 -26.10 2.94 20.44
N GLN A 51 -27.35 3.38 20.51
CA GLN A 51 -28.13 3.41 21.76
C GLN A 51 -28.42 2.02 22.34
N GLN A 52 -28.29 0.94 21.56
CA GLN A 52 -28.51 -0.44 22.01
C GLN A 52 -27.22 -1.19 22.36
N SER A 53 -26.05 -0.55 22.22
CA SER A 53 -24.76 -1.16 22.54
C SER A 53 -24.52 -1.27 24.04
N ILE A 54 -24.01 -2.42 24.49
CA ILE A 54 -23.76 -2.79 25.89
C ILE A 54 -22.66 -1.93 26.57
N PHE A 55 -21.94 -1.08 25.82
CA PHE A 55 -20.78 -0.32 26.27
C PHE A 55 -21.00 1.18 26.53
N GLY A 56 -22.22 1.61 26.73
CA GLY A 56 -22.53 2.98 27.17
C GLY A 56 -23.18 3.85 26.11
N PRO A 57 -24.50 3.86 26.08
CA PRO A 57 -25.28 4.55 25.03
C PRO A 57 -25.38 6.07 25.22
N GLU A 58 -24.93 6.62 26.36
CA GLU A 58 -25.29 8.00 26.73
C GLU A 58 -24.37 9.07 26.11
N ALA A 59 -23.08 8.82 25.92
CA ALA A 59 -22.13 9.85 25.50
C ALA A 59 -22.20 10.17 23.98
N ILE A 60 -22.16 9.15 23.13
CA ILE A 60 -22.21 9.33 21.64
C ILE A 60 -23.57 9.89 21.24
N SER A 61 -24.64 9.39 21.86
CA SER A 61 -26.01 9.82 21.59
C SER A 61 -26.27 11.27 21.98
N GLN A 62 -25.64 11.79 23.03
CA GLN A 62 -25.82 13.18 23.46
C GLN A 62 -25.03 14.16 22.58
N ALA A 63 -23.75 13.90 22.33
CA ALA A 63 -22.92 14.78 21.50
C ALA A 63 -23.45 14.88 20.06
N ILE A 64 -23.84 13.75 19.47
CA ILE A 64 -24.42 13.71 18.11
C ILE A 64 -25.89 14.12 18.12
N GLY A 65 -26.60 13.85 19.21
CA GLY A 65 -28.01 14.22 19.40
C GLY A 65 -28.28 15.72 19.32
N ASN A 66 -27.29 16.53 19.70
CA ASN A 66 -27.35 18.00 19.66
C ASN A 66 -26.97 18.57 18.30
N LEU A 67 -26.33 17.77 17.43
CA LEU A 67 -25.91 18.26 16.14
C LEU A 67 -27.06 18.49 15.17
N SER A 68 -26.91 19.50 14.32
CA SER A 68 -27.83 19.72 13.21
C SER A 68 -27.81 18.52 12.24
N TYR A 69 -28.92 18.31 11.52
CA TYR A 69 -29.02 17.29 10.47
C TYR A 69 -27.82 17.29 9.52
N THR A 70 -27.40 18.49 9.08
CA THR A 70 -26.29 18.63 8.13
C THR A 70 -24.96 18.21 8.74
N LYS A 71 -24.68 18.57 9.99
CA LYS A 71 -23.46 18.13 10.68
C LYS A 71 -23.45 16.63 10.92
N ALA A 72 -24.56 16.05 11.40
CA ALA A 72 -24.68 14.59 11.58
C ALA A 72 -24.46 13.86 10.26
N LEU A 73 -25.00 14.35 9.16
CA LEU A 73 -24.79 13.77 7.83
C LEU A 73 -23.32 13.85 7.36
N ARG A 74 -22.62 14.97 7.64
CA ARG A 74 -21.20 15.12 7.27
C ARG A 74 -20.29 14.18 8.06
N LEU A 75 -20.58 13.96 9.33
CA LEU A 75 -19.85 13.00 10.15
C LEU A 75 -19.97 11.54 9.68
N LEU A 76 -20.99 11.20 8.88
CA LEU A 76 -21.09 9.86 8.26
C LEU A 76 -19.99 9.60 7.23
N ALA A 77 -19.23 10.59 6.81
CA ALA A 77 -18.04 10.41 5.98
C ALA A 77 -16.88 9.78 6.77
N LEU A 78 -16.86 9.94 8.10
CA LEU A 78 -15.86 9.34 8.97
C LEU A 78 -16.20 7.88 9.29
N PRO A 79 -15.19 7.00 9.51
CA PRO A 79 -15.38 5.68 10.08
C PRO A 79 -16.15 5.76 11.41
N ALA A 80 -16.98 4.75 11.70
CA ALA A 80 -17.88 4.77 12.85
C ALA A 80 -17.13 4.87 14.20
N ASP A 81 -16.00 4.19 14.30
CA ASP A 81 -15.11 4.11 15.46
C ASP A 81 -14.31 5.40 15.70
N GLU A 82 -14.15 6.26 14.70
CA GLU A 82 -13.41 7.52 14.80
C GLU A 82 -14.30 8.74 15.06
N ARG A 83 -15.62 8.62 14.82
CA ARG A 83 -16.56 9.76 14.89
C ARG A 83 -16.62 10.40 16.25
N GLU A 84 -16.63 9.61 17.32
CA GLU A 84 -16.72 10.09 18.70
C GLU A 84 -15.49 10.89 19.07
N ALA A 85 -14.30 10.31 18.87
CA ALA A 85 -13.04 10.98 19.12
C ALA A 85 -12.91 12.28 18.31
N PHE A 86 -13.34 12.27 17.04
CA PHE A 86 -13.34 13.45 16.20
C PHE A 86 -14.27 14.55 16.71
N VAL A 87 -15.48 14.20 17.19
CA VAL A 87 -16.46 15.16 17.73
C VAL A 87 -15.93 15.82 19.01
N GLU A 88 -15.28 15.03 19.88
CA GLU A 88 -14.70 15.53 21.12
C GLU A 88 -13.48 16.42 20.87
N GLU A 89 -12.57 15.99 19.99
CA GLU A 89 -11.32 16.70 19.70
C GLU A 89 -11.58 18.06 19.04
N HIS A 90 -12.56 18.13 18.12
CA HIS A 90 -12.81 19.32 17.31
C HIS A 90 -13.95 20.20 17.84
N ASN A 91 -14.61 19.83 18.93
CA ASN A 91 -15.78 20.56 19.47
C ASN A 91 -16.83 20.87 18.37
N VAL A 92 -17.26 19.84 17.66
CA VAL A 92 -18.10 19.94 16.45
C VAL A 92 -19.41 20.66 16.70
N GLU A 93 -19.90 20.69 17.96
CA GLU A 93 -21.14 21.40 18.32
C GLU A 93 -21.05 22.89 17.97
N ASP A 94 -19.90 23.50 18.21
CA ASP A 94 -19.69 24.96 18.01
C ASP A 94 -19.22 25.31 16.58
N MET A 95 -18.80 24.33 15.80
CA MET A 95 -18.35 24.55 14.40
C MET A 95 -19.50 24.93 13.48
N SER A 96 -19.21 25.72 12.45
CA SER A 96 -20.06 25.80 11.27
C SER A 96 -19.93 24.53 10.41
N THR A 97 -20.90 24.28 9.54
CA THR A 97 -20.82 23.14 8.59
C THR A 97 -19.58 23.21 7.70
N ARG A 98 -19.14 24.41 7.31
CA ARG A 98 -17.94 24.62 6.48
C ARG A 98 -16.66 24.29 7.24
N GLU A 99 -16.57 24.66 8.51
CA GLU A 99 -15.44 24.33 9.38
C GLU A 99 -15.35 22.84 9.60
N LEU A 100 -16.48 22.15 9.82
CA LEU A 100 -16.55 20.72 9.93
C LEU A 100 -16.08 20.01 8.64
N GLU A 101 -16.56 20.48 7.47
CA GLU A 101 -16.11 19.94 6.18
C GLU A 101 -14.62 20.15 5.96
N ALA A 102 -14.08 21.30 6.34
CA ALA A 102 -12.66 21.60 6.24
C ALA A 102 -11.84 20.70 7.17
N ALA A 103 -12.27 20.49 8.41
CA ALA A 103 -11.59 19.62 9.37
C ALA A 103 -11.59 18.13 8.91
N ILE A 104 -12.72 17.63 8.41
CA ILE A 104 -12.79 16.27 7.83
C ILE A 104 -11.82 16.14 6.65
N LYS A 105 -11.81 17.12 5.75
CA LYS A 105 -10.91 17.12 4.61
C LYS A 105 -9.43 17.18 5.03
N GLU A 106 -9.10 18.01 5.99
CA GLU A 106 -7.72 18.12 6.51
C GLU A 106 -7.24 16.79 7.10
N ARG A 107 -8.10 16.10 7.87
CA ARG A 107 -7.84 14.76 8.37
C ARG A 107 -7.57 13.79 7.24
N ASP A 108 -8.46 13.73 6.23
CA ASP A 108 -8.35 12.80 5.11
C ASP A 108 -7.09 13.07 4.28
N ASP A 109 -6.75 14.35 4.07
CA ASP A 109 -5.51 14.76 3.40
C ASP A 109 -4.27 14.40 4.23
N ALA A 110 -4.34 14.48 5.57
CA ALA A 110 -3.25 14.07 6.45
C ALA A 110 -3.04 12.55 6.45
N LEU A 111 -4.12 11.77 6.49
CA LEU A 111 -4.06 10.32 6.40
C LEU A 111 -3.46 9.86 5.06
N ARG A 112 -3.91 10.45 3.96
CA ARG A 112 -3.38 10.14 2.62
C ARG A 112 -1.87 10.43 2.54
N ARG A 113 -1.41 11.58 3.04
CA ARG A 113 0.03 11.90 3.09
C ARG A 113 0.81 10.91 3.94
N ALA A 114 0.26 10.52 5.08
CA ALA A 114 0.90 9.53 5.95
C ALA A 114 1.01 8.15 5.28
N GLU A 115 0.02 7.75 4.50
CA GLU A 115 0.05 6.52 3.70
C GLU A 115 1.07 6.61 2.55
N GLU A 116 1.12 7.74 1.83
CA GLU A 116 2.10 8.00 0.78
C GLU A 116 3.53 7.96 1.33
N ASP A 117 3.80 8.67 2.45
CA ASP A 117 5.10 8.68 3.12
C ASP A 117 5.51 7.28 3.62
N ARG A 118 4.54 6.51 4.11
CA ARG A 118 4.78 5.12 4.53
C ARG A 118 5.16 4.24 3.34
N ALA A 119 4.41 4.32 2.27
CA ALA A 119 4.69 3.56 1.05
C ALA A 119 6.06 3.92 0.45
N GLU A 120 6.44 5.20 0.47
CA GLU A 120 7.76 5.65 0.01
C GLU A 120 8.89 5.09 0.89
N ARG A 121 8.72 5.11 2.21
CA ARG A 121 9.70 4.52 3.15
C ARG A 121 9.85 3.01 2.93
N GLU A 122 8.76 2.29 2.79
CA GLU A 122 8.78 0.84 2.52
C GLU A 122 9.47 0.53 1.17
N ALA A 123 9.20 1.32 0.12
CA ALA A 123 9.87 1.17 -1.17
C ALA A 123 11.37 1.48 -1.10
N ALA A 124 11.76 2.52 -0.36
CA ALA A 124 13.17 2.87 -0.15
C ALA A 124 13.92 1.79 0.65
N GLU A 125 13.28 1.18 1.64
CA GLU A 125 13.86 0.08 2.42
C GLU A 125 14.07 -1.16 1.56
N GLN A 126 13.08 -1.55 0.77
CA GLN A 126 13.20 -2.66 -0.19
C GLN A 126 14.30 -2.42 -1.22
N ALA A 127 14.43 -1.19 -1.73
CA ALA A 127 15.49 -0.84 -2.66
C ALA A 127 16.89 -0.94 -2.02
N ARG A 128 17.03 -0.49 -0.77
CA ARG A 128 18.29 -0.62 0.00
C ARG A 128 18.65 -2.08 0.24
N GLU A 129 17.67 -2.90 0.61
CA GLU A 129 17.90 -4.32 0.83
C GLU A 129 18.36 -5.02 -0.46
N LYS A 130 17.71 -4.70 -1.60
CA LYS A 130 18.12 -5.23 -2.90
C LYS A 130 19.54 -4.82 -3.26
N ILE A 131 19.89 -3.56 -3.08
CA ILE A 131 21.27 -3.08 -3.32
C ILE A 131 22.26 -3.83 -2.43
N ALA A 132 21.96 -4.05 -1.17
CA ALA A 132 22.81 -4.80 -0.25
C ALA A 132 23.02 -6.25 -0.70
N GLN A 133 21.97 -6.91 -1.18
CA GLN A 133 22.04 -8.27 -1.76
C GLN A 133 22.89 -8.29 -3.04
N ASP A 134 22.68 -7.36 -3.95
CA ASP A 134 23.47 -7.25 -5.20
C ASP A 134 24.94 -6.97 -4.89
N MET A 135 25.25 -6.12 -3.92
CA MET A 135 26.61 -5.87 -3.46
C MET A 135 27.26 -7.12 -2.84
N ALA A 136 26.52 -7.90 -2.05
CA ALA A 136 27.02 -9.13 -1.47
C ALA A 136 27.39 -10.15 -2.56
N LEU A 137 26.52 -10.33 -3.56
CA LEU A 137 26.75 -11.20 -4.72
C LEU A 137 27.96 -10.73 -5.55
N ALA A 138 28.08 -9.43 -5.79
CA ALA A 138 29.22 -8.85 -6.51
C ALA A 138 30.54 -9.10 -5.76
N ASN A 139 30.56 -8.89 -4.44
CA ASN A 139 31.74 -9.15 -3.62
C ASN A 139 32.13 -10.64 -3.62
N GLU A 140 31.17 -11.53 -3.56
CA GLU A 140 31.41 -12.98 -3.66
C GLU A 140 32.05 -13.34 -5.02
N ARG A 141 31.52 -12.74 -6.10
CA ARG A 141 32.08 -12.95 -7.45
C ARG A 141 33.49 -12.39 -7.58
N VAL A 142 33.77 -11.22 -7.03
CA VAL A 142 35.13 -10.64 -6.97
C VAL A 142 36.08 -11.58 -6.20
N ALA A 143 35.63 -12.13 -5.06
CA ALA A 143 36.45 -13.06 -4.29
C ALA A 143 36.71 -14.38 -5.05
N GLN A 144 35.75 -14.89 -5.80
CA GLN A 144 35.95 -16.05 -6.66
C GLN A 144 36.98 -15.76 -7.77
N LEU A 145 36.78 -14.68 -8.53
CA LEU A 145 37.70 -14.29 -9.59
C LEU A 145 39.10 -14.05 -9.08
N SER A 146 39.25 -13.46 -7.89
CA SER A 146 40.57 -13.25 -7.26
C SER A 146 41.26 -14.59 -6.95
N ARG A 147 40.53 -15.60 -6.46
CA ARG A 147 41.09 -16.94 -6.23
C ARG A 147 41.47 -17.62 -7.53
N GLU A 148 40.62 -17.57 -8.55
CA GLU A 148 40.91 -18.12 -9.89
C GLU A 148 42.16 -17.50 -10.50
N LEU A 149 42.32 -16.16 -10.37
CA LEU A 149 43.50 -15.45 -10.83
C LEU A 149 44.77 -15.86 -10.08
N GLU A 150 44.68 -16.05 -8.75
CA GLU A 150 45.82 -16.53 -7.95
C GLU A 150 46.22 -17.95 -8.34
N GLU A 151 45.22 -18.80 -8.56
CA GLU A 151 45.41 -20.20 -9.01
C GLU A 151 46.05 -20.25 -10.41
N LEU A 152 45.60 -19.42 -11.36
CA LEU A 152 46.18 -19.30 -12.68
C LEU A 152 47.60 -18.77 -12.64
N ARG A 153 47.90 -17.82 -11.76
CA ARG A 153 49.26 -17.27 -11.57
C ARG A 153 50.22 -18.25 -10.91
N SER A 154 49.70 -19.12 -10.05
CA SER A 154 50.50 -20.14 -9.36
C SER A 154 50.74 -21.37 -10.19
N ARG A 155 50.04 -21.55 -11.32
CA ARG A 155 50.33 -22.66 -12.25
C ARG A 155 51.72 -22.46 -12.84
N PRO A 156 52.60 -23.44 -12.67
CA PRO A 156 53.98 -23.34 -13.23
C PRO A 156 53.85 -23.15 -14.75
N VAL A 157 54.64 -22.26 -15.29
CA VAL A 157 54.80 -22.02 -16.76
C VAL A 157 55.40 -23.24 -17.46
N GLU A 158 55.78 -24.30 -16.72
CA GLU A 158 56.44 -25.49 -17.20
C GLU A 158 55.74 -26.18 -18.39
N VAL A 159 54.39 -26.16 -18.43
CA VAL A 159 53.66 -26.87 -19.52
C VAL A 159 53.82 -26.14 -20.85
N ALA A 160 53.87 -24.82 -20.87
CA ALA A 160 54.04 -24.06 -22.11
C ALA A 160 55.49 -24.13 -22.63
N VAL A 161 56.46 -24.15 -21.72
CA VAL A 161 57.88 -24.30 -22.09
C VAL A 161 58.16 -25.69 -22.61
N GLN A 162 57.61 -26.77 -21.97
CA GLN A 162 57.81 -28.14 -22.46
C GLN A 162 57.22 -28.37 -23.84
N HIS A 163 56.04 -27.82 -24.14
CA HIS A 163 55.43 -27.93 -25.47
C HIS A 163 56.23 -27.15 -26.54
N ALA A 164 56.73 -25.98 -26.20
CA ALA A 164 57.56 -25.21 -27.13
C ALA A 164 58.90 -25.89 -27.38
N GLU A 165 59.57 -26.43 -26.35
CA GLU A 165 60.77 -27.20 -26.48
C GLU A 165 60.59 -28.50 -27.27
N GLU A 166 59.48 -29.20 -27.08
CA GLU A 166 59.13 -30.42 -27.85
C GLU A 166 58.88 -30.09 -29.34
N GLU A 167 58.14 -29.04 -29.65
CA GLU A 167 57.87 -28.60 -31.02
C GLU A 167 59.16 -28.16 -31.72
N GLU A 168 60.04 -27.38 -31.06
CA GLU A 168 61.34 -26.96 -31.60
C GLU A 168 62.24 -28.18 -31.83
N LEU A 169 62.26 -29.13 -30.90
CA LEU A 169 63.04 -30.36 -31.04
C LEU A 169 62.51 -31.25 -32.19
N GLU A 170 61.23 -31.36 -32.36
CA GLU A 170 60.64 -32.08 -33.49
C GLU A 170 60.95 -31.39 -34.83
N GLN A 171 60.86 -30.06 -34.85
CA GLN A 171 61.18 -29.29 -36.04
C GLN A 171 62.63 -29.44 -36.43
N ALA A 172 63.58 -29.34 -35.50
CA ALA A 172 65.01 -29.58 -35.72
C ALA A 172 65.28 -31.02 -36.19
N ARG A 173 64.56 -32.02 -35.67
CA ARG A 173 64.68 -33.42 -36.14
C ARG A 173 64.18 -33.60 -37.58
N ARG A 174 63.12 -32.93 -37.98
CA ARG A 174 62.57 -32.96 -39.35
C ARG A 174 63.54 -32.28 -40.32
N GLU A 175 64.12 -31.14 -39.95
CA GLU A 175 65.13 -30.47 -40.77
C GLU A 175 66.38 -31.28 -40.92
N ALA A 176 66.91 -31.89 -39.86
CA ALA A 176 68.08 -32.76 -39.91
C ALA A 176 67.84 -34.04 -40.77
N ALA A 177 66.64 -34.60 -40.70
CA ALA A 177 66.25 -35.79 -41.55
C ALA A 177 66.07 -35.37 -43.00
N ALA A 178 65.62 -34.19 -43.33
CA ALA A 178 65.56 -33.65 -44.69
C ALA A 178 66.97 -33.43 -45.29
N ASP A 179 67.84 -32.79 -44.49
CA ASP A 179 69.25 -32.62 -44.92
C ASP A 179 70.04 -33.89 -45.12
N ALA A 180 69.78 -34.92 -44.30
CA ALA A 180 70.34 -36.22 -44.45
C ALA A 180 69.88 -36.95 -45.74
N ARG A 181 68.63 -36.75 -46.12
CA ARG A 181 68.09 -37.29 -47.38
C ARG A 181 68.73 -36.63 -48.61
N VAL A 182 68.86 -35.29 -48.57
CA VAL A 182 69.50 -34.57 -49.68
C VAL A 182 70.99 -35.00 -49.88
N ARG A 183 71.67 -35.32 -48.78
CA ARG A 183 73.06 -35.79 -48.85
C ARG A 183 73.26 -37.20 -49.33
N VAL A 184 72.24 -38.06 -49.34
CA VAL A 184 72.28 -39.44 -49.79
C VAL A 184 71.94 -39.53 -51.29
N GLU A 185 71.26 -38.56 -51.86
CA GLU A 185 70.84 -38.49 -53.26
C GLU A 185 71.82 -37.73 -54.17
N ALA A 186 72.89 -37.10 -53.59
CA ALA A 186 73.96 -36.39 -54.26
C ALA A 186 75.23 -37.28 -54.34
#